data_21b0e0e764c0f654da05337e1db24033
#
_entry.id   21b0e0e764c0f654da05337e1db24033
#
_cell.length_a   1.000
_cell.length_b   1.000
_cell.length_c   1.000
_cell.angle_alpha   90.00
_cell.angle_beta   90.00
_cell.angle_gamma   90.00
#
_symmetry.space_group_name_H-M   'P 1'
#
loop_
_entity.id
_entity.type
_entity.pdbx_description
1 polymer ?
#
loop_
_entity_poly.entity_id
_entity_poly.type
_entity_poly.pdbx_seq_one_letter_code
_entity_poly.pdbx_strand_id
1 'polypeptide(L)'
;MFFREYCEFIEALYVVYYSKMSSEEKSVNYRKIKESYDSFGKINEDFEEIYNEIMTGAVCTLKEEDLSFLRKYNGLLLSISRLLKLNIKIHYLDNCPYIEKIYSLRLNGDRFHCLQCDNKDKNLFFSFISKDQKITYCKRCIDFGRSDDYCIKFHINIPMPGLEMPKLPSVKLSDIQEEASVSLVRNIENGDSTLIWAVCGAGKTEIVYAAIYQALLSNKRICLAIPRRDVVKELVERFMRDFRGYPISVLHGEEKTLEDSNFYIMTTHQLVKYYNYFDVIIIDEVDAFPYSGDECLENGARTSLKKGGVFVFLSATPSDKVKSSVEEIVKIPIRYHRYLLPVPKIKIEKAEVFEFSKKSKFIQEFIMSSLEKNRRVLIFIPEIGMCESTVLYFKKILPEKVLIDFVYSEDKQRSEKIQRFYNREIDILVTTTILERGVTFDYLDVLVFDANHINFTKAALIQISGRVGRKDYDNSGDIVFLADKISKAMKAAVKEIEYMNNLAKYRKLNRGRI
;
A
#
# COMPACT_ATOMS: atom_id res chain seq x y z
N MET A 1 3.87 -32.76 9.45
CA MET A 1 4.88 -32.84 10.52
C MET A 1 6.25 -33.09 9.91
N PHE A 2 6.54 -34.20 9.25
CA PHE A 2 7.84 -34.55 8.64
C PHE A 2 8.48 -33.48 7.75
N PHE A 3 7.72 -32.82 6.86
CA PHE A 3 8.27 -31.80 5.96
C PHE A 3 8.78 -30.55 6.69
N ARG A 4 8.16 -30.17 7.80
CA ARG A 4 8.61 -29.03 8.61
C ARG A 4 9.91 -29.36 9.33
N GLU A 5 10.00 -30.53 9.93
CA GLU A 5 11.19 -31.02 10.63
C GLU A 5 12.37 -31.18 9.66
N TYR A 6 12.12 -31.71 8.45
CA TYR A 6 13.11 -31.76 7.37
C TYR A 6 13.65 -30.37 7.01
N CYS A 7 12.77 -29.40 6.79
CA CYS A 7 13.19 -28.01 6.48
C CYS A 7 14.01 -27.39 7.62
N GLU A 8 13.63 -27.62 8.88
CA GLU A 8 14.36 -27.11 10.04
C GLU A 8 15.76 -27.76 10.16
N PHE A 9 15.86 -29.04 9.85
CA PHE A 9 17.12 -29.76 9.83
C PHE A 9 18.07 -29.24 8.74
N ILE A 10 17.62 -29.17 7.50
CA ILE A 10 18.43 -28.68 6.37
C ILE A 10 18.78 -27.19 6.57
N GLU A 11 17.86 -26.38 7.11
CA GLU A 11 18.16 -25.00 7.46
C GLU A 11 19.32 -24.90 8.47
N ALA A 12 19.32 -25.76 9.50
CA ALA A 12 20.38 -25.80 10.48
C ALA A 12 21.74 -26.15 9.84
N LEU A 13 21.77 -27.09 8.88
CA LEU A 13 22.96 -27.47 8.14
C LEU A 13 23.54 -26.28 7.34
N TYR A 14 22.69 -25.57 6.58
CA TYR A 14 23.13 -24.42 5.80
C TYR A 14 23.53 -23.23 6.68
N VAL A 15 22.89 -23.05 7.82
CA VAL A 15 23.29 -22.01 8.78
C VAL A 15 24.71 -22.24 9.27
N VAL A 16 25.07 -23.48 9.60
CA VAL A 16 26.45 -23.82 9.98
C VAL A 16 27.40 -23.63 8.80
N TYR A 17 27.05 -24.06 7.62
CA TYR A 17 27.85 -23.87 6.40
C TYR A 17 28.24 -22.42 6.15
N TYR A 18 27.25 -21.51 6.22
CA TYR A 18 27.48 -20.07 6.01
C TYR A 18 27.96 -19.31 7.25
N SER A 19 28.12 -19.98 8.38
CA SER A 19 28.61 -19.32 9.60
C SER A 19 30.06 -18.87 9.45
N LYS A 20 30.48 -17.90 10.27
CA LYS A 20 31.88 -17.44 10.36
C LYS A 20 32.77 -18.36 11.20
N MET A 21 32.31 -19.55 11.55
CA MET A 21 33.02 -20.54 12.33
C MET A 21 34.22 -21.11 11.54
N SER A 22 35.23 -21.57 12.27
CA SER A 22 36.33 -22.34 11.70
C SER A 22 35.84 -23.67 11.13
N SER A 23 36.63 -24.31 10.27
CA SER A 23 36.30 -25.64 9.69
C SER A 23 36.10 -26.70 10.77
N GLU A 24 36.87 -26.65 11.85
CA GLU A 24 36.78 -27.58 12.97
C GLU A 24 35.45 -27.37 13.76
N GLU A 25 35.12 -26.13 14.07
CA GLU A 25 33.85 -25.79 14.73
C GLU A 25 32.63 -26.17 13.85
N LYS A 26 32.70 -25.97 12.54
CA LYS A 26 31.67 -26.42 11.60
C LYS A 26 31.50 -27.93 11.64
N SER A 27 32.60 -28.71 11.60
CA SER A 27 32.57 -30.16 11.67
C SER A 27 31.92 -30.68 12.96
N VAL A 28 32.24 -30.06 14.12
CA VAL A 28 31.61 -30.40 15.41
C VAL A 28 30.11 -30.10 15.38
N ASN A 29 29.71 -28.96 14.82
CA ASN A 29 28.28 -28.56 14.74
C ASN A 29 27.52 -29.46 13.76
N TYR A 30 28.09 -29.86 12.63
CA TYR A 30 27.47 -30.84 11.72
C TYR A 30 27.17 -32.15 12.42
N ARG A 31 28.14 -32.66 13.20
CA ARG A 31 27.96 -33.90 13.98
C ARG A 31 26.81 -33.77 14.98
N LYS A 32 26.72 -32.65 15.71
CA LYS A 32 25.63 -32.37 16.65
C LYS A 32 24.29 -32.30 15.96
N ILE A 33 24.21 -31.68 14.77
CA ILE A 33 22.99 -31.60 13.98
C ILE A 33 22.54 -32.99 13.56
N LYS A 34 23.47 -33.81 13.03
CA LYS A 34 23.22 -35.20 12.63
C LYS A 34 22.69 -36.03 13.81
N GLU A 35 23.38 -36.00 14.95
CA GLU A 35 22.97 -36.72 16.16
C GLU A 35 21.56 -36.28 16.66
N SER A 36 21.19 -35.01 16.51
CA SER A 36 19.88 -34.49 16.91
C SER A 36 18.74 -35.01 16.04
N TYR A 37 19.02 -35.46 14.82
CA TYR A 37 18.03 -35.93 13.85
C TYR A 37 18.20 -37.40 13.47
N ASP A 38 19.07 -38.15 14.13
CA ASP A 38 19.36 -39.57 13.87
C ASP A 38 18.14 -40.50 13.97
N SER A 39 17.04 -40.04 14.61
CA SER A 39 15.79 -40.79 14.67
C SER A 39 14.99 -40.81 13.35
N PHE A 40 15.41 -40.06 12.35
CA PHE A 40 14.72 -39.91 11.07
C PHE A 40 15.57 -40.48 9.92
N GLY A 41 15.53 -41.77 9.68
CA GLY A 41 16.41 -42.50 8.77
C GLY A 41 16.56 -41.87 7.37
N LYS A 42 15.47 -41.40 6.75
CA LYS A 42 15.52 -40.76 5.42
C LYS A 42 16.23 -39.39 5.43
N ILE A 43 16.17 -38.67 6.54
CA ILE A 43 16.86 -37.38 6.71
C ILE A 43 18.38 -37.61 6.75
N ASN A 44 18.83 -38.74 7.26
CA ASN A 44 20.26 -39.10 7.28
C ASN A 44 20.82 -39.28 5.87
N GLU A 45 20.08 -39.91 4.96
CA GLU A 45 20.51 -40.06 3.55
C GLU A 45 20.61 -38.67 2.88
N ASP A 46 19.62 -37.85 3.02
CA ASP A 46 19.62 -36.48 2.48
C ASP A 46 20.74 -35.63 3.11
N PHE A 47 21.04 -35.83 4.41
CA PHE A 47 22.14 -35.13 5.08
C PHE A 47 23.48 -35.48 4.46
N GLU A 48 23.77 -36.78 4.28
CA GLU A 48 25.05 -37.25 3.71
C GLU A 48 25.22 -36.73 2.27
N GLU A 49 24.17 -36.75 1.47
CA GLU A 49 24.18 -36.19 0.10
C GLU A 49 24.52 -34.70 0.13
N ILE A 50 23.75 -33.88 0.87
CA ILE A 50 23.95 -32.43 0.94
C ILE A 50 25.30 -32.10 1.59
N TYR A 51 25.66 -32.77 2.66
CA TYR A 51 26.95 -32.57 3.33
C TYR A 51 28.14 -32.85 2.39
N ASN A 52 28.08 -33.96 1.63
CA ASN A 52 29.12 -34.29 0.68
C ASN A 52 29.19 -33.30 -0.48
N GLU A 53 28.05 -32.87 -1.02
CA GLU A 53 27.97 -31.83 -2.06
C GLU A 53 28.59 -30.50 -1.58
N ILE A 54 28.29 -30.08 -0.34
CA ILE A 54 28.86 -28.88 0.26
C ILE A 54 30.37 -29.00 0.47
N MET A 55 30.86 -30.14 1.01
CA MET A 55 32.27 -30.32 1.37
C MET A 55 33.17 -30.59 0.14
N THR A 56 32.64 -31.19 -0.90
CA THR A 56 33.41 -31.45 -2.14
C THR A 56 33.48 -30.21 -3.04
N GLY A 57 32.72 -29.14 -2.71
CA GLY A 57 32.69 -27.92 -3.52
C GLY A 57 32.15 -28.17 -4.93
N ALA A 58 31.16 -29.05 -5.06
CA ALA A 58 30.53 -29.35 -6.33
C ALA A 58 30.03 -28.05 -6.97
N VAL A 59 30.77 -27.55 -7.96
CA VAL A 59 30.42 -26.37 -8.74
C VAL A 59 29.32 -26.76 -9.73
N CYS A 60 28.07 -26.64 -9.32
CA CYS A 60 26.98 -26.79 -10.25
C CYS A 60 26.62 -25.40 -10.77
N THR A 61 26.74 -25.20 -12.07
CA THR A 61 26.26 -23.96 -12.72
C THR A 61 24.75 -24.04 -12.86
N LEU A 62 24.05 -23.01 -12.39
CA LEU A 62 22.60 -22.85 -12.61
C LEU A 62 22.32 -22.85 -14.12
N LYS A 63 21.37 -23.68 -14.55
CA LYS A 63 20.89 -23.70 -15.94
C LYS A 63 19.96 -22.51 -16.18
N GLU A 64 19.73 -22.18 -17.45
CA GLU A 64 18.80 -21.08 -17.80
C GLU A 64 17.38 -21.31 -17.26
N GLU A 65 16.94 -22.55 -17.17
CA GLU A 65 15.64 -22.92 -16.56
C GLU A 65 15.59 -22.55 -15.08
N ASP A 66 16.68 -22.78 -14.33
CA ASP A 66 16.80 -22.42 -12.93
C ASP A 66 16.83 -20.89 -12.76
N LEU A 67 17.54 -20.18 -13.64
CA LEU A 67 17.60 -18.73 -13.65
C LEU A 67 16.24 -18.12 -13.96
N SER A 68 15.52 -18.68 -14.95
CA SER A 68 14.15 -18.26 -15.28
C SER A 68 13.21 -18.45 -14.10
N PHE A 69 13.27 -19.60 -13.43
CA PHE A 69 12.49 -19.83 -12.22
C PHE A 69 12.81 -18.83 -11.10
N LEU A 70 14.11 -18.56 -10.86
CA LEU A 70 14.57 -17.64 -9.82
C LEU A 70 14.27 -16.17 -10.11
N ARG A 71 14.19 -15.75 -11.39
CA ARG A 71 13.81 -14.38 -11.78
C ARG A 71 12.50 -13.92 -11.16
N LYS A 72 11.54 -14.84 -10.97
CA LYS A 72 10.25 -14.54 -10.30
C LYS A 72 10.43 -14.06 -8.85
N TYR A 73 11.58 -14.29 -8.26
CA TYR A 73 11.94 -13.88 -6.90
C TYR A 73 12.92 -12.71 -6.86
N ASN A 74 13.18 -12.08 -8.00
CA ASN A 74 14.07 -10.94 -8.09
C ASN A 74 13.70 -9.83 -7.08
N GLY A 75 14.71 -9.26 -6.44
CA GLY A 75 14.57 -8.19 -5.45
C GLY A 75 14.17 -8.65 -4.05
N LEU A 76 13.74 -9.90 -3.88
CA LEU A 76 13.37 -10.43 -2.57
C LEU A 76 14.59 -10.84 -1.77
N LEU A 77 14.48 -10.66 -0.44
CA LEU A 77 15.39 -11.26 0.54
C LEU A 77 14.84 -12.62 0.97
N LEU A 78 15.37 -13.70 0.40
CA LEU A 78 14.92 -15.05 0.69
C LEU A 78 15.74 -15.68 1.81
N SER A 79 15.06 -16.18 2.85
CA SER A 79 15.70 -17.01 3.88
C SER A 79 15.98 -18.41 3.37
N ILE A 80 16.89 -19.11 4.03
CA ILE A 80 17.20 -20.53 3.76
C ILE A 80 15.91 -21.37 3.78
N SER A 81 15.09 -21.24 4.82
CA SER A 81 13.81 -21.96 4.92
C SER A 81 12.85 -21.68 3.76
N ARG A 82 12.89 -20.49 3.18
CA ARG A 82 12.08 -20.17 2.01
C ARG A 82 12.61 -20.83 0.73
N LEU A 83 13.92 -20.85 0.55
CA LEU A 83 14.56 -21.51 -0.59
C LEU A 83 14.33 -23.03 -0.57
N LEU A 84 14.44 -23.65 0.61
CA LEU A 84 14.13 -25.07 0.80
C LEU A 84 12.68 -25.41 0.44
N LYS A 85 11.72 -24.55 0.83
CA LYS A 85 10.31 -24.72 0.43
C LYS A 85 10.09 -24.59 -1.09
N LEU A 86 11.01 -23.97 -1.81
CA LEU A 86 11.03 -23.87 -3.25
C LEU A 86 11.83 -25.02 -3.91
N ASN A 87 12.32 -25.98 -3.11
CA ASN A 87 13.14 -27.11 -3.53
C ASN A 87 14.42 -26.68 -4.27
N ILE A 88 15.06 -25.60 -3.80
CA ILE A 88 16.30 -25.07 -4.36
C ILE A 88 17.48 -25.58 -3.56
N LYS A 89 18.45 -26.21 -4.21
CA LYS A 89 19.75 -26.59 -3.63
C LYS A 89 20.59 -25.32 -3.41
N ILE A 90 20.65 -24.86 -2.16
CA ILE A 90 21.12 -23.51 -1.80
C ILE A 90 22.60 -23.31 -2.12
N HIS A 91 23.44 -24.32 -1.95
CA HIS A 91 24.88 -24.23 -2.23
C HIS A 91 25.18 -23.98 -3.72
N TYR A 92 24.27 -24.32 -4.63
CA TYR A 92 24.41 -23.97 -6.05
C TYR A 92 24.30 -22.47 -6.32
N LEU A 93 23.69 -21.73 -5.38
CA LEU A 93 23.55 -20.28 -5.49
C LEU A 93 24.88 -19.53 -5.23
N ASP A 94 25.86 -20.19 -4.60
CA ASP A 94 27.13 -19.57 -4.19
C ASP A 94 27.95 -19.04 -5.35
N ASN A 95 27.86 -19.68 -6.50
CA ASN A 95 28.63 -19.32 -7.70
C ASN A 95 27.80 -18.46 -8.68
N CYS A 96 26.56 -18.10 -8.33
CA CYS A 96 25.73 -17.27 -9.19
C CYS A 96 26.06 -15.78 -8.99
N PRO A 97 26.56 -15.07 -10.02
CA PRO A 97 26.97 -13.67 -9.90
C PRO A 97 25.79 -12.72 -9.65
N TYR A 98 24.57 -13.20 -9.80
CA TYR A 98 23.33 -12.43 -9.62
C TYR A 98 22.68 -12.63 -8.26
N ILE A 99 23.34 -13.38 -7.35
CA ILE A 99 22.82 -13.71 -6.03
C ILE A 99 23.80 -13.27 -4.95
N GLU A 100 23.38 -12.32 -4.15
CA GLU A 100 24.16 -11.79 -3.04
C GLU A 100 23.70 -12.43 -1.72
N LYS A 101 24.67 -12.90 -0.91
CA LYS A 101 24.42 -13.38 0.45
C LYS A 101 24.57 -12.22 1.43
N ILE A 102 23.54 -11.90 2.17
CA ILE A 102 23.54 -10.81 3.14
C ILE A 102 22.97 -11.21 4.49
N TYR A 103 23.58 -10.71 5.55
CA TYR A 103 22.96 -10.69 6.87
C TYR A 103 21.96 -9.53 6.92
N SER A 104 20.68 -9.86 7.11
CA SER A 104 19.63 -8.84 7.15
C SER A 104 19.67 -7.96 8.40
N LEU A 105 20.41 -8.39 9.43
CA LEU A 105 20.73 -7.59 10.60
C LEU A 105 22.24 -7.39 10.69
N ARG A 106 22.69 -6.15 10.68
CA ARG A 106 24.11 -5.78 10.78
C ARG A 106 24.39 -5.10 12.10
N LEU A 107 25.55 -5.39 12.67
CA LEU A 107 26.07 -4.69 13.85
C LEU A 107 27.09 -3.64 13.40
N ASN A 108 26.78 -2.38 13.61
CA ASN A 108 27.65 -1.22 13.33
C ASN A 108 28.11 -0.61 14.65
N GLY A 109 29.33 -0.96 15.09
CA GLY A 109 29.79 -0.66 16.45
C GLY A 109 28.94 -1.41 17.48
N ASP A 110 28.23 -0.71 18.35
CA ASP A 110 27.32 -1.23 19.37
C ASP A 110 25.83 -1.21 18.98
N ARG A 111 25.51 -0.83 17.74
CA ARG A 111 24.14 -0.64 17.27
C ARG A 111 23.76 -1.58 16.15
N PHE A 112 22.63 -2.23 16.32
CA PHE A 112 22.03 -3.02 15.27
C PHE A 112 21.33 -2.15 14.21
N HIS A 113 21.40 -2.60 12.97
CA HIS A 113 20.70 -2.01 11.84
C HIS A 113 20.03 -3.12 11.02
N CYS A 114 18.71 -3.06 10.89
CA CYS A 114 17.94 -3.99 10.08
C CYS A 114 17.86 -3.50 8.63
N LEU A 115 18.43 -4.24 7.69
CA LEU A 115 18.41 -3.87 6.27
C LEU A 115 17.03 -4.03 5.62
N GLN A 116 16.14 -4.84 6.20
CA GLN A 116 14.82 -5.08 5.65
C GLN A 116 13.84 -3.91 5.91
N CYS A 117 13.91 -3.27 7.08
CA CYS A 117 12.99 -2.20 7.48
C CYS A 117 13.69 -0.95 8.00
N ASP A 118 14.98 -0.80 7.75
CA ASP A 118 15.85 0.32 8.19
C ASP A 118 15.75 0.65 9.69
N ASN A 119 15.31 -0.31 10.50
CA ASN A 119 15.22 -0.11 11.95
C ASN A 119 16.60 0.07 12.58
N LYS A 120 16.76 1.13 13.39
CA LYS A 120 17.95 1.45 14.18
C LYS A 120 17.62 1.66 15.66
N ASP A 121 16.34 1.58 16.03
CA ASP A 121 15.88 1.71 17.40
C ASP A 121 16.26 0.48 18.21
N LYS A 122 17.14 0.66 19.20
CA LYS A 122 17.63 -0.42 20.07
C LYS A 122 16.53 -1.16 20.83
N ASN A 123 15.41 -0.49 21.13
CA ASN A 123 14.29 -1.08 21.88
C ASN A 123 13.49 -2.09 21.04
N LEU A 124 13.72 -2.13 19.74
CA LEU A 124 13.06 -3.05 18.80
C LEU A 124 13.96 -4.20 18.35
N PHE A 125 15.11 -4.40 19.00
CA PHE A 125 15.94 -5.57 18.82
C PHE A 125 15.87 -6.44 20.07
N PHE A 126 15.53 -7.70 19.87
CA PHE A 126 15.37 -8.70 20.92
C PHE A 126 16.32 -9.85 20.70
N SER A 127 16.81 -10.45 21.79
CA SER A 127 17.70 -11.61 21.73
C SER A 127 17.08 -12.80 22.44
N PHE A 128 17.37 -13.99 21.92
CA PHE A 128 17.07 -15.25 22.55
C PHE A 128 18.29 -16.19 22.42
N ILE A 129 18.33 -17.22 23.25
CA ILE A 129 19.37 -18.24 23.20
C ILE A 129 18.79 -19.46 22.49
N SER A 130 19.49 -19.93 21.45
CA SER A 130 19.17 -21.15 20.75
C SER A 130 20.45 -21.96 20.56
N LYS A 131 20.47 -23.19 21.06
CA LYS A 131 21.64 -24.09 21.00
C LYS A 131 22.93 -23.38 21.43
N ASP A 132 22.91 -22.77 22.61
CA ASP A 132 24.01 -22.01 23.24
C ASP A 132 24.48 -20.76 22.47
N GLN A 133 23.78 -20.35 21.43
CA GLN A 133 24.07 -19.14 20.69
C GLN A 133 23.04 -18.07 20.97
N LYS A 134 23.52 -16.84 21.24
CA LYS A 134 22.67 -15.68 21.36
C LYS A 134 22.35 -15.14 19.95
N ILE A 135 21.08 -15.18 19.61
CA ILE A 135 20.56 -14.66 18.33
C ILE A 135 19.76 -13.40 18.59
N THR A 136 20.09 -12.33 17.89
CA THR A 136 19.39 -11.05 17.97
C THR A 136 18.56 -10.84 16.72
N TYR A 137 17.30 -10.40 16.86
CA TYR A 137 16.39 -10.18 15.73
C TYR A 137 15.66 -8.85 15.83
N CYS A 138 15.22 -8.33 14.68
CA CYS A 138 14.41 -7.14 14.58
C CYS A 138 12.92 -7.48 14.80
N LYS A 139 12.30 -6.89 15.83
CA LYS A 139 10.86 -7.08 16.10
C LYS A 139 9.99 -6.29 15.14
N ARG A 140 10.44 -5.13 14.63
CA ARG A 140 9.63 -4.23 13.79
C ARG A 140 9.09 -4.90 12.53
N CYS A 141 9.89 -5.71 11.87
CA CYS A 141 9.50 -6.35 10.61
C CYS A 141 9.30 -7.87 10.72
N ILE A 142 9.07 -8.41 11.91
CA ILE A 142 8.98 -9.86 12.13
C ILE A 142 7.86 -10.52 11.33
N ASP A 143 6.74 -9.83 11.13
CA ASP A 143 5.58 -10.32 10.35
C ASP A 143 5.90 -10.45 8.85
N PHE A 144 6.95 -9.80 8.37
CA PHE A 144 7.44 -9.89 6.98
C PHE A 144 8.55 -10.91 6.79
N GLY A 145 8.90 -11.62 7.83
CA GLY A 145 9.98 -12.61 7.90
C GLY A 145 11.12 -12.14 8.80
N ARG A 146 11.61 -13.08 9.62
CA ARG A 146 12.63 -12.79 10.63
C ARG A 146 13.91 -12.23 10.00
N SER A 147 14.36 -11.10 10.50
CA SER A 147 15.67 -10.50 10.23
C SER A 147 16.51 -10.60 11.48
N ASP A 148 17.59 -11.38 11.44
CA ASP A 148 18.48 -11.63 12.57
C ASP A 148 19.96 -11.55 12.16
N ASP A 149 20.85 -11.62 13.16
CA ASP A 149 22.30 -11.54 13.01
C ASP A 149 22.96 -12.89 12.75
N TYR A 150 22.17 -13.96 12.73
CA TYR A 150 22.66 -15.32 12.59
C TYR A 150 22.40 -15.91 11.19
N CYS A 151 21.21 -15.71 10.63
CA CYS A 151 20.82 -16.29 9.37
C CYS A 151 21.15 -15.39 8.18
N ILE A 152 21.74 -16.01 7.15
CA ILE A 152 21.93 -15.38 5.84
C ILE A 152 20.61 -15.33 5.07
N LYS A 153 20.39 -14.24 4.35
CA LYS A 153 19.37 -14.13 3.31
C LYS A 153 20.04 -14.01 1.93
N PHE A 154 19.35 -14.52 0.94
CA PHE A 154 19.79 -14.47 -0.45
C PHE A 154 18.99 -13.36 -1.17
N HIS A 155 19.71 -12.37 -1.67
CA HIS A 155 19.17 -11.32 -2.52
C HIS A 155 19.38 -11.71 -3.98
N ILE A 156 18.28 -11.95 -4.69
CA ILE A 156 18.30 -12.39 -6.09
C ILE A 156 18.13 -11.16 -6.99
N ASN A 157 19.00 -11.01 -7.98
CA ASN A 157 18.97 -9.90 -8.94
C ASN A 157 19.42 -10.34 -10.34
N ILE A 158 18.75 -11.36 -10.88
CA ILE A 158 19.04 -11.93 -12.20
C ILE A 158 18.59 -10.95 -13.28
N PRO A 159 19.40 -10.69 -14.32
CA PRO A 159 19.01 -9.86 -15.44
C PRO A 159 17.70 -10.32 -16.07
N MET A 160 16.84 -9.35 -16.39
CA MET A 160 15.59 -9.63 -17.10
C MET A 160 15.89 -9.87 -18.59
N PRO A 161 15.21 -10.83 -19.24
CA PRO A 161 15.26 -10.95 -20.68
C PRO A 161 14.68 -9.70 -21.33
N GLY A 162 15.05 -9.43 -22.58
CA GLY A 162 14.42 -8.38 -23.36
C GLY A 162 12.93 -8.66 -23.51
N LEU A 163 12.09 -7.77 -22.99
CA LEU A 163 10.64 -7.90 -23.09
C LEU A 163 10.13 -7.09 -24.30
N GLU A 164 9.15 -7.63 -24.98
CA GLU A 164 8.44 -6.90 -26.02
C GLU A 164 7.63 -5.77 -25.36
N MET A 165 7.86 -4.55 -25.82
CA MET A 165 7.21 -3.37 -25.23
C MET A 165 5.74 -3.30 -25.65
N PRO A 166 4.83 -2.96 -24.72
CA PRO A 166 3.44 -2.73 -25.06
C PRO A 166 3.30 -1.47 -25.91
N LYS A 167 2.19 -1.34 -26.59
CA LYS A 167 1.81 -0.05 -27.17
C LYS A 167 1.56 0.95 -26.04
N LEU A 168 1.97 2.20 -26.26
CA LEU A 168 1.64 3.26 -25.32
C LEU A 168 0.11 3.32 -25.11
N PRO A 169 -0.37 3.23 -23.87
CA PRO A 169 -1.79 3.32 -23.60
C PRO A 169 -2.38 4.63 -24.11
N SER A 170 -3.45 4.54 -24.91
CA SER A 170 -4.16 5.71 -25.40
C SER A 170 -5.12 6.21 -24.33
N VAL A 171 -4.64 7.13 -23.50
CA VAL A 171 -5.43 7.77 -22.44
C VAL A 171 -5.64 9.25 -22.80
N LYS A 172 -6.90 9.67 -22.82
CA LYS A 172 -7.21 11.08 -23.04
C LYS A 172 -7.01 11.88 -21.75
N LEU A 173 -5.96 12.65 -21.70
CA LEU A 173 -5.67 13.56 -20.60
C LEU A 173 -6.28 14.94 -20.87
N SER A 174 -6.63 15.66 -19.81
CA SER A 174 -6.86 17.09 -19.86
C SER A 174 -5.53 17.85 -19.88
N ASP A 175 -5.51 19.11 -20.34
CA ASP A 175 -4.29 19.89 -20.50
C ASP A 175 -3.43 19.92 -19.22
N ILE A 176 -4.06 20.03 -18.04
CA ILE A 176 -3.32 20.03 -16.76
C ILE A 176 -2.81 18.65 -16.37
N GLN A 177 -3.52 17.57 -16.74
CA GLN A 177 -3.02 16.21 -16.54
C GLN A 177 -1.86 15.91 -17.48
N GLU A 178 -1.90 16.41 -18.71
CA GLU A 178 -0.82 16.27 -19.68
C GLU A 178 0.43 17.04 -19.21
N GLU A 179 0.29 18.30 -18.78
CA GLU A 179 1.36 19.10 -18.16
C GLU A 179 2.00 18.34 -16.98
N ALA A 180 1.16 17.76 -16.10
CA ALA A 180 1.63 16.99 -14.96
C ALA A 180 2.34 15.69 -15.38
N SER A 181 1.83 15.00 -16.38
CA SER A 181 2.40 13.75 -16.90
C SER A 181 3.78 13.99 -17.54
N VAL A 182 3.91 15.05 -18.36
CA VAL A 182 5.20 15.46 -18.96
C VAL A 182 6.20 15.87 -17.87
N SER A 183 5.76 16.64 -16.88
CA SER A 183 6.61 17.02 -15.75
C SER A 183 7.11 15.80 -14.97
N LEU A 184 6.23 14.82 -14.75
CA LEU A 184 6.57 13.60 -14.03
C LEU A 184 7.62 12.76 -14.78
N VAL A 185 7.48 12.61 -16.11
CA VAL A 185 8.48 11.91 -16.94
C VAL A 185 9.84 12.57 -16.79
N ARG A 186 9.91 13.89 -16.98
CA ARG A 186 11.15 14.67 -16.85
C ARG A 186 11.78 14.53 -15.46
N ASN A 187 10.99 14.62 -14.41
CA ASN A 187 11.50 14.51 -13.03
C ASN A 187 12.09 13.12 -12.76
N ILE A 188 11.44 12.04 -13.23
CA ILE A 188 11.99 10.67 -13.12
C ILE A 188 13.31 10.51 -13.91
N GLU A 189 13.43 11.16 -15.06
CA GLU A 189 14.66 11.16 -15.86
C GLU A 189 15.79 11.92 -15.15
N ASN A 190 15.47 13.02 -14.49
CA ASN A 190 16.41 13.81 -13.70
C ASN A 190 16.84 13.12 -12.38
N GLY A 191 16.09 12.13 -11.91
CA GLY A 191 16.31 11.50 -10.60
C GLY A 191 15.62 12.23 -9.44
N ASP A 192 14.59 13.04 -9.73
CA ASP A 192 13.85 13.83 -8.74
C ASP A 192 12.60 13.08 -8.26
N SER A 193 12.51 12.80 -6.97
CA SER A 193 11.28 12.27 -6.37
C SER A 193 10.19 13.34 -6.43
N THR A 194 8.99 12.92 -6.77
CA THR A 194 7.90 13.84 -7.11
C THR A 194 6.64 13.53 -6.32
N LEU A 195 5.98 14.56 -5.79
CA LEU A 195 4.63 14.49 -5.26
C LEU A 195 3.62 15.04 -6.28
N ILE A 196 2.69 14.22 -6.73
CA ILE A 196 1.49 14.65 -7.44
C ILE A 196 0.42 14.95 -6.40
N TRP A 197 0.29 16.23 -6.04
CA TRP A 197 -0.75 16.71 -5.14
C TRP A 197 -1.99 17.09 -5.93
N ALA A 198 -2.89 16.14 -6.07
CA ALA A 198 -4.06 16.27 -6.93
C ALA A 198 -5.36 16.08 -6.14
N VAL A 199 -6.33 16.93 -6.35
CA VAL A 199 -7.64 16.84 -5.68
C VAL A 199 -8.33 15.50 -5.95
N CYS A 200 -9.28 15.13 -5.09
CA CYS A 200 -10.09 13.92 -5.29
C CYS A 200 -10.85 14.00 -6.63
N GLY A 201 -10.71 12.97 -7.48
CA GLY A 201 -11.32 12.94 -8.81
C GLY A 201 -10.52 13.67 -9.91
N ALA A 202 -9.25 13.98 -9.67
CA ALA A 202 -8.36 14.60 -10.67
C ALA A 202 -7.81 13.61 -11.71
N GLY A 203 -8.02 12.29 -11.55
CA GLY A 203 -7.48 11.27 -12.45
C GLY A 203 -5.97 11.05 -12.26
N LYS A 204 -5.55 10.83 -11.01
CA LYS A 204 -4.12 10.61 -10.66
C LYS A 204 -3.50 9.42 -11.35
N THR A 205 -4.27 8.35 -11.52
CA THR A 205 -3.78 7.09 -12.11
C THR A 205 -3.40 7.25 -13.59
N GLU A 206 -4.17 8.04 -14.34
CA GLU A 206 -3.91 8.30 -15.77
C GLU A 206 -2.61 9.07 -16.00
N ILE A 207 -2.25 9.94 -15.07
CA ILE A 207 -1.06 10.80 -15.17
C ILE A 207 0.23 10.00 -15.14
N VAL A 208 0.26 8.86 -14.42
CA VAL A 208 1.48 8.04 -14.30
C VAL A 208 1.73 7.10 -15.49
N TYR A 209 0.78 6.97 -16.42
CA TYR A 209 0.91 6.02 -17.54
C TYR A 209 2.12 6.28 -18.42
N ALA A 210 2.32 7.54 -18.85
CA ALA A 210 3.47 7.90 -19.67
C ALA A 210 4.80 7.70 -18.92
N ALA A 211 4.82 8.02 -17.62
CA ALA A 211 5.99 7.80 -16.78
C ALA A 211 6.33 6.32 -16.62
N ILE A 212 5.34 5.46 -16.41
CA ILE A 212 5.52 4.00 -16.37
C ILE A 212 6.07 3.52 -17.72
N TYR A 213 5.45 3.92 -18.83
CA TYR A 213 5.86 3.52 -20.17
C TYR A 213 7.31 3.90 -20.49
N GLN A 214 7.70 5.16 -20.23
CA GLN A 214 9.05 5.65 -20.49
C GLN A 214 10.11 4.96 -19.61
N ALA A 215 9.77 4.69 -18.37
CA ALA A 215 10.66 3.97 -17.48
C ALA A 215 10.83 2.49 -17.92
N LEU A 216 9.79 1.84 -18.42
CA LEU A 216 9.88 0.49 -19.01
C LEU A 216 10.72 0.49 -20.30
N LEU A 217 10.56 1.50 -21.16
CA LEU A 217 11.43 1.69 -22.35
C LEU A 217 12.91 1.80 -21.97
N SER A 218 13.19 2.43 -20.84
CA SER A 218 14.54 2.56 -20.27
C SER A 218 14.98 1.31 -19.47
N ASN A 219 14.26 0.21 -19.57
CA ASN A 219 14.48 -1.03 -18.82
C ASN A 219 14.55 -0.83 -17.29
N LYS A 220 13.86 0.17 -16.76
CA LYS A 220 13.75 0.44 -15.32
C LYS A 220 12.70 -0.46 -14.68
N ARG A 221 12.97 -0.91 -13.46
CA ARG A 221 12.02 -1.67 -12.65
C ARG A 221 11.11 -0.74 -11.88
N ILE A 222 9.80 -0.88 -12.09
CA ILE A 222 8.77 0.00 -11.55
C ILE A 222 7.84 -0.77 -10.64
N CYS A 223 7.51 -0.17 -9.50
CA CYS A 223 6.47 -0.64 -8.62
C CYS A 223 5.37 0.41 -8.47
N LEU A 224 4.12 0.03 -8.73
CA LEU A 224 2.94 0.76 -8.29
C LEU A 224 2.43 0.12 -7.00
N ALA A 225 2.62 0.80 -5.87
CA ALA A 225 2.25 0.33 -4.55
C ALA A 225 1.02 1.06 -4.03
N ILE A 226 0.09 0.31 -3.43
CA ILE A 226 -1.19 0.84 -2.94
C ILE A 226 -1.42 0.33 -1.51
N PRO A 227 -1.83 1.17 -0.55
CA PRO A 227 -2.06 0.73 0.83
C PRO A 227 -3.18 -0.31 0.98
N ARG A 228 -4.22 -0.26 0.15
CA ARG A 228 -5.46 -1.03 0.31
C ARG A 228 -5.63 -2.11 -0.76
N ARG A 229 -5.93 -3.34 -0.32
CA ARG A 229 -6.14 -4.51 -1.20
C ARG A 229 -7.27 -4.34 -2.21
N ASP A 230 -8.39 -3.76 -1.77
CA ASP A 230 -9.59 -3.61 -2.60
C ASP A 230 -9.30 -2.79 -3.87
N VAL A 231 -8.47 -1.75 -3.72
CA VAL A 231 -8.07 -0.85 -4.81
C VAL A 231 -7.07 -1.54 -5.75
N VAL A 232 -6.23 -2.45 -5.23
CA VAL A 232 -5.25 -3.17 -6.08
C VAL A 232 -5.95 -3.97 -7.17
N LYS A 233 -7.02 -4.70 -6.83
CA LYS A 233 -7.75 -5.54 -7.82
C LYS A 233 -8.29 -4.71 -8.98
N GLU A 234 -8.96 -3.60 -8.68
CA GLU A 234 -9.50 -2.69 -9.70
C GLU A 234 -8.38 -2.11 -10.61
N LEU A 235 -7.26 -1.70 -10.00
CA LEU A 235 -6.14 -1.14 -10.76
C LEU A 235 -5.44 -2.19 -11.60
N VAL A 236 -5.26 -3.42 -11.11
CA VAL A 236 -4.67 -4.53 -11.86
C VAL A 236 -5.45 -4.79 -13.15
N GLU A 237 -6.77 -4.96 -13.07
CA GLU A 237 -7.62 -5.17 -14.26
C GLU A 237 -7.45 -4.04 -15.27
N ARG A 238 -7.37 -2.81 -14.78
CA ARG A 238 -7.19 -1.63 -15.62
C ARG A 238 -5.82 -1.61 -16.29
N PHE A 239 -4.74 -1.82 -15.56
CA PHE A 239 -3.40 -1.83 -16.12
C PHE A 239 -3.16 -3.01 -17.06
N MET A 240 -3.67 -4.20 -16.75
CA MET A 240 -3.61 -5.36 -17.66
C MET A 240 -4.32 -5.10 -19.01
N ARG A 241 -5.45 -4.38 -18.97
CA ARG A 241 -6.15 -3.96 -20.18
C ARG A 241 -5.36 -2.93 -20.98
N ASP A 242 -4.79 -1.93 -20.29
CA ASP A 242 -4.20 -0.75 -20.90
C ASP A 242 -2.73 -0.99 -21.35
N PHE A 243 -1.98 -1.85 -20.64
CA PHE A 243 -0.64 -2.33 -21.01
C PHE A 243 -0.68 -3.74 -21.61
N ARG A 244 -1.63 -3.97 -22.51
CA ARG A 244 -1.90 -5.28 -23.09
C ARG A 244 -0.65 -5.91 -23.70
N GLY A 245 -0.38 -7.17 -23.32
CA GLY A 245 0.77 -7.96 -23.81
C GLY A 245 2.05 -7.77 -23.00
N TYR A 246 2.12 -6.79 -22.09
CA TYR A 246 3.25 -6.65 -21.19
C TYR A 246 3.00 -7.44 -19.90
N PRO A 247 3.95 -8.29 -19.44
CA PRO A 247 3.80 -9.03 -18.20
C PRO A 247 3.79 -8.06 -17.00
N ILE A 248 2.87 -8.26 -16.05
CA ILE A 248 2.75 -7.47 -14.84
C ILE A 248 2.78 -8.42 -13.64
N SER A 249 3.75 -8.25 -12.76
CA SER A 249 3.80 -8.99 -11.49
C SER A 249 2.83 -8.37 -10.48
N VAL A 250 1.92 -9.19 -9.94
CA VAL A 250 0.86 -8.74 -9.02
C VAL A 250 1.01 -9.41 -7.66
N LEU A 251 1.09 -8.60 -6.58
CA LEU A 251 1.25 -9.11 -5.21
C LEU A 251 0.29 -8.40 -4.24
N HIS A 252 -0.78 -9.09 -3.86
CA HIS A 252 -1.67 -8.60 -2.81
C HIS A 252 -2.21 -9.76 -1.96
N GLY A 253 -2.15 -9.60 -0.64
CA GLY A 253 -2.57 -10.65 0.27
C GLY A 253 -1.88 -11.98 0.04
N GLU A 254 -2.66 -13.04 -0.15
CA GLU A 254 -2.19 -14.38 -0.50
C GLU A 254 -2.05 -14.57 -2.01
N GLU A 255 -2.73 -13.77 -2.81
CA GLU A 255 -2.68 -13.82 -4.26
C GLU A 255 -1.36 -13.23 -4.77
N LYS A 256 -0.62 -14.03 -5.54
CA LYS A 256 0.66 -13.66 -6.12
C LYS A 256 0.77 -14.24 -7.51
N THR A 257 0.81 -13.38 -8.50
CA THR A 257 1.17 -13.72 -9.86
C THR A 257 2.53 -13.07 -10.13
N LEU A 258 3.59 -13.89 -10.09
CA LEU A 258 4.95 -13.43 -10.35
C LEU A 258 5.29 -13.78 -11.79
N GLU A 259 5.57 -12.77 -12.58
CA GLU A 259 5.95 -12.85 -13.98
C GLU A 259 7.41 -12.37 -14.15
N ASP A 260 8.05 -12.77 -15.24
CA ASP A 260 9.30 -12.15 -15.67
C ASP A 260 8.99 -10.74 -16.18
N SER A 261 9.02 -9.75 -15.29
CA SER A 261 8.52 -8.41 -15.53
C SER A 261 9.36 -7.33 -14.85
N ASN A 262 9.42 -6.16 -15.46
CA ASN A 262 9.91 -4.93 -14.84
C ASN A 262 8.77 -4.07 -14.26
N PHE A 263 7.50 -4.49 -14.38
CA PHE A 263 6.36 -3.78 -13.84
C PHE A 263 5.63 -4.58 -12.76
N TYR A 264 5.53 -4.00 -11.58
CA TYR A 264 4.94 -4.60 -10.39
C TYR A 264 3.77 -3.76 -9.89
N ILE A 265 2.65 -4.42 -9.58
CA ILE A 265 1.51 -3.79 -8.87
C ILE A 265 1.31 -4.56 -7.57
N MET A 266 1.39 -3.86 -6.44
CA MET A 266 1.34 -4.54 -5.15
C MET A 266 0.77 -3.68 -4.02
N THR A 267 0.46 -4.33 -2.88
CA THR A 267 0.21 -3.57 -1.66
C THR A 267 1.52 -3.06 -1.04
N THR A 268 1.47 -1.93 -0.34
CA THR A 268 2.65 -1.35 0.34
C THR A 268 3.32 -2.32 1.31
N HIS A 269 2.58 -3.27 1.90
CA HIS A 269 3.12 -4.34 2.74
C HIS A 269 4.11 -5.25 2.01
N GLN A 270 3.95 -5.44 0.70
CA GLN A 270 4.85 -6.31 -0.05
C GLN A 270 6.22 -5.66 -0.27
N LEU A 271 6.30 -4.32 -0.31
CA LEU A 271 7.57 -3.59 -0.46
C LEU A 271 8.58 -3.95 0.63
N VAL A 272 8.15 -4.21 1.87
CA VAL A 272 9.03 -4.58 3.00
C VAL A 272 9.86 -5.85 2.71
N LYS A 273 9.43 -6.68 1.76
CA LYS A 273 10.13 -7.94 1.39
C LYS A 273 11.21 -7.73 0.33
N TYR A 274 11.20 -6.57 -0.34
CA TYR A 274 12.15 -6.21 -1.39
C TYR A 274 13.32 -5.41 -0.80
N TYR A 275 14.46 -5.49 -1.46
CA TYR A 275 15.67 -4.79 -1.06
C TYR A 275 16.43 -4.28 -2.28
N ASN A 276 16.73 -2.97 -2.32
CA ASN A 276 17.57 -2.32 -3.36
C ASN A 276 17.22 -2.80 -4.79
N TYR A 277 15.92 -2.75 -5.14
CA TYR A 277 15.44 -3.42 -6.35
C TYR A 277 14.75 -2.50 -7.35
N PHE A 278 13.85 -1.63 -6.90
CA PHE A 278 13.06 -0.78 -7.80
C PHE A 278 13.79 0.50 -8.16
N ASP A 279 13.77 0.86 -9.45
CA ASP A 279 14.29 2.14 -9.93
C ASP A 279 13.27 3.26 -9.70
N VAL A 280 11.97 2.94 -9.79
CA VAL A 280 10.87 3.88 -9.54
C VAL A 280 9.82 3.20 -8.67
N ILE A 281 9.44 3.84 -7.57
CA ILE A 281 8.32 3.40 -6.73
C ILE A 281 7.24 4.48 -6.75
N ILE A 282 6.09 4.14 -7.31
CA ILE A 282 4.89 4.97 -7.29
C ILE A 282 4.02 4.50 -6.13
N ILE A 283 3.72 5.37 -5.17
CA ILE A 283 2.81 5.07 -4.06
C ILE A 283 1.54 5.89 -4.24
N ASP A 284 0.45 5.21 -4.61
CA ASP A 284 -0.86 5.85 -4.69
C ASP A 284 -1.52 5.87 -3.30
N GLU A 285 -2.23 6.95 -3.02
CA GLU A 285 -2.84 7.22 -1.71
C GLU A 285 -1.83 7.15 -0.55
N VAL A 286 -0.65 7.78 -0.70
CA VAL A 286 0.43 7.76 0.30
C VAL A 286 0.00 8.22 1.70
N ASP A 287 -1.09 8.97 1.79
CA ASP A 287 -1.73 9.44 3.02
C ASP A 287 -2.70 8.43 3.67
N ALA A 288 -2.94 7.28 3.02
CA ALA A 288 -3.87 6.28 3.51
C ALA A 288 -3.23 5.32 4.52
N PHE A 289 -4.04 4.93 5.51
CA PHE A 289 -3.72 3.78 6.37
C PHE A 289 -3.73 2.47 5.53
N PRO A 290 -2.85 1.50 5.81
CA PRO A 290 -1.87 1.46 6.91
C PRO A 290 -0.50 2.10 6.58
N TYR A 291 -0.22 2.53 5.36
CA TYR A 291 1.09 3.05 4.99
C TYR A 291 1.45 4.32 5.76
N SER A 292 0.53 5.28 5.80
CA SER A 292 0.76 6.54 6.52
C SER A 292 0.81 6.33 8.03
N GLY A 293 1.96 6.64 8.61
CA GLY A 293 2.21 6.52 10.05
C GLY A 293 2.76 5.17 10.50
N ASP A 294 2.96 4.22 9.58
CA ASP A 294 3.66 2.96 9.86
C ASP A 294 5.11 3.05 9.40
N GLU A 295 6.03 3.22 10.35
CA GLU A 295 7.46 3.33 10.06
C GLU A 295 8.04 2.07 9.39
N CYS A 296 7.49 0.88 9.65
CA CYS A 296 7.96 -0.34 9.00
C CYS A 296 7.65 -0.32 7.51
N LEU A 297 6.45 0.11 7.14
CA LEU A 297 6.03 0.20 5.74
C LEU A 297 6.76 1.33 5.00
N GLU A 298 6.88 2.51 5.63
CA GLU A 298 7.59 3.65 5.05
C GLU A 298 9.08 3.33 4.82
N ASN A 299 9.73 2.75 5.82
CA ASN A 299 11.14 2.36 5.71
C ASN A 299 11.33 1.17 4.76
N GLY A 300 10.41 0.19 4.78
CA GLY A 300 10.42 -0.92 3.83
C GLY A 300 10.33 -0.44 2.37
N ALA A 301 9.52 0.57 2.11
CA ALA A 301 9.49 1.20 0.79
C ALA A 301 10.85 1.83 0.43
N ARG A 302 11.51 2.51 1.40
CA ARG A 302 12.85 3.10 1.17
C ARG A 302 13.92 2.03 0.92
N THR A 303 13.92 0.95 1.69
CA THR A 303 14.90 -0.13 1.51
C THR A 303 14.70 -0.91 0.22
N SER A 304 13.47 -0.95 -0.30
CA SER A 304 13.17 -1.58 -1.59
C SER A 304 13.57 -0.74 -2.80
N LEU A 305 13.72 0.58 -2.63
CA LEU A 305 14.21 1.48 -3.67
C LEU A 305 15.71 1.31 -3.88
N LYS A 306 16.17 1.28 -5.12
CA LYS A 306 17.59 1.29 -5.47
C LYS A 306 18.25 2.60 -5.06
N LYS A 307 19.54 2.55 -4.83
CA LYS A 307 20.35 3.76 -4.70
C LYS A 307 20.28 4.58 -6.00
N GLY A 308 19.81 5.84 -5.89
CA GLY A 308 19.54 6.70 -7.04
C GLY A 308 18.18 6.47 -7.71
N GLY A 309 17.35 5.59 -7.17
CA GLY A 309 15.96 5.46 -7.57
C GLY A 309 15.10 6.61 -7.03
N VAL A 310 13.89 6.74 -7.55
CA VAL A 310 12.97 7.85 -7.23
C VAL A 310 11.64 7.38 -6.70
N PHE A 311 11.05 8.17 -5.80
CA PHE A 311 9.66 8.02 -5.40
C PHE A 311 8.74 8.92 -6.20
N VAL A 312 7.57 8.41 -6.53
CA VAL A 312 6.43 9.18 -7.01
C VAL A 312 5.29 8.99 -6.03
N PHE A 313 4.92 10.02 -5.32
CA PHE A 313 3.80 9.99 -4.38
C PHE A 313 2.57 10.60 -5.02
N LEU A 314 1.43 9.89 -4.92
CA LEU A 314 0.14 10.41 -5.35
C LEU A 314 -0.74 10.61 -4.12
N SER A 315 -1.28 11.82 -3.92
CA SER A 315 -2.16 12.11 -2.80
C SER A 315 -3.08 13.30 -3.08
N ALA A 316 -4.26 13.26 -2.48
CA ALA A 316 -5.13 14.43 -2.39
C ALA A 316 -4.88 15.25 -1.11
N THR A 317 -4.31 14.62 -0.09
CA THR A 317 -4.13 15.18 1.26
C THR A 317 -2.74 14.88 1.82
N PRO A 318 -1.66 15.27 1.10
CA PRO A 318 -0.30 14.93 1.51
C PRO A 318 0.06 15.55 2.85
N SER A 319 0.72 14.77 3.71
CA SER A 319 1.29 15.26 4.97
C SER A 319 2.50 16.17 4.70
N ASP A 320 2.84 17.02 5.67
CA ASP A 320 4.03 17.87 5.54
C ASP A 320 5.32 17.04 5.47
N LYS A 321 5.35 15.86 6.11
CA LYS A 321 6.43 14.89 5.98
C LYS A 321 6.62 14.42 4.54
N VAL A 322 5.55 14.10 3.82
CA VAL A 322 5.62 13.71 2.40
C VAL A 322 6.05 14.89 1.54
N LYS A 323 5.51 16.09 1.77
CA LYS A 323 5.89 17.30 1.02
C LYS A 323 7.37 17.64 1.17
N SER A 324 7.96 17.43 2.35
CA SER A 324 9.37 17.70 2.62
C SER A 324 10.32 16.58 2.21
N SER A 325 9.80 15.42 1.77
CA SER A 325 10.58 14.25 1.36
C SER A 325 10.78 14.12 -0.14
N VAL A 326 10.33 15.10 -0.92
CA VAL A 326 10.43 15.12 -2.39
C VAL A 326 11.10 16.40 -2.87
N GLU A 327 11.74 16.31 -4.04
CA GLU A 327 12.36 17.45 -4.71
C GLU A 327 11.32 18.31 -5.42
N GLU A 328 10.26 17.66 -6.00
CA GLU A 328 9.28 18.35 -6.83
C GLU A 328 7.84 18.11 -6.37
N ILE A 329 7.00 19.15 -6.44
CA ILE A 329 5.56 19.07 -6.14
C ILE A 329 4.75 19.58 -7.32
N VAL A 330 4.04 18.70 -8.00
CA VAL A 330 3.12 19.02 -9.08
C VAL A 330 1.69 19.10 -8.53
N LYS A 331 1.05 20.26 -8.65
CA LYS A 331 -0.30 20.49 -8.11
C LYS A 331 -1.35 20.43 -9.21
N ILE A 332 -2.37 19.58 -9.02
CA ILE A 332 -3.54 19.46 -9.88
C ILE A 332 -4.77 19.86 -9.06
N PRO A 333 -5.14 21.15 -9.10
CA PRO A 333 -6.13 21.72 -8.18
C PRO A 333 -7.57 21.53 -8.66
N ILE A 334 -7.80 20.78 -9.74
CA ILE A 334 -9.12 20.62 -10.35
C ILE A 334 -9.37 19.16 -10.73
N ARG A 335 -10.64 18.78 -10.76
CA ARG A 335 -11.10 17.47 -11.22
C ARG A 335 -10.96 17.32 -12.74
N TYR A 336 -10.96 16.08 -13.24
CA TYR A 336 -10.82 15.81 -14.68
C TYR A 336 -11.91 16.49 -15.53
N HIS A 337 -13.13 16.63 -15.00
CA HIS A 337 -14.26 17.28 -15.67
C HIS A 337 -14.26 18.82 -15.53
N ARG A 338 -13.24 19.40 -14.91
CA ARG A 338 -13.02 20.86 -14.75
C ARG A 338 -14.01 21.61 -13.85
N TYR A 339 -14.73 20.90 -12.96
CA TYR A 339 -15.50 21.54 -11.90
C TYR A 339 -14.72 21.61 -10.59
N LEU A 340 -14.96 22.65 -9.83
CA LEU A 340 -14.35 22.87 -8.54
C LEU A 340 -14.84 21.84 -7.51
N LEU A 341 -14.08 21.64 -6.45
CA LEU A 341 -14.55 20.86 -5.31
C LEU A 341 -15.67 21.59 -4.58
N PRO A 342 -16.77 20.92 -4.20
CA PRO A 342 -17.75 21.53 -3.31
C PRO A 342 -17.10 21.82 -1.95
N VAL A 343 -17.32 23.04 -1.44
CA VAL A 343 -16.78 23.49 -0.16
C VAL A 343 -17.75 23.10 0.96
N PRO A 344 -17.29 22.35 1.99
CA PRO A 344 -18.16 21.95 3.09
C PRO A 344 -18.65 23.14 3.91
N LYS A 345 -19.94 23.08 4.28
CA LYS A 345 -20.55 24.02 5.24
C LYS A 345 -20.38 23.48 6.66
N ILE A 346 -19.90 24.30 7.59
CA ILE A 346 -19.82 23.93 9.00
C ILE A 346 -21.12 24.38 9.70
N LYS A 347 -21.79 23.45 10.34
CA LYS A 347 -23.01 23.71 11.12
C LYS A 347 -22.80 23.28 12.57
N ILE A 348 -23.08 24.17 13.49
CA ILE A 348 -23.00 23.88 14.93
C ILE A 348 -24.39 23.52 15.44
N GLU A 349 -24.46 22.44 16.16
CA GLU A 349 -25.62 21.94 16.87
C GLU A 349 -25.30 21.71 18.35
N LYS A 350 -26.32 21.55 19.18
CA LYS A 350 -26.12 21.25 20.60
C LYS A 350 -25.64 19.83 20.82
N ALA A 351 -24.85 19.60 21.87
CA ALA A 351 -24.28 18.29 22.21
C ALA A 351 -25.35 17.18 22.32
N GLU A 352 -26.54 17.53 22.84
CA GLU A 352 -27.65 16.58 22.99
C GLU A 352 -28.14 15.98 21.64
N VAL A 353 -27.81 16.59 20.50
CA VAL A 353 -28.11 16.03 19.17
C VAL A 353 -27.19 14.83 18.91
N PHE A 354 -25.93 14.90 19.30
CA PHE A 354 -24.94 13.84 19.12
C PHE A 354 -25.10 12.70 20.13
N GLU A 355 -25.74 13.00 21.26
CA GLU A 355 -26.18 12.02 22.26
C GLU A 355 -27.53 11.39 21.93
N PHE A 356 -28.13 11.74 20.78
CA PHE A 356 -29.43 11.26 20.31
C PHE A 356 -30.63 11.60 21.23
N SER A 357 -30.43 12.49 22.19
CA SER A 357 -31.44 12.91 23.16
C SER A 357 -32.32 14.06 22.64
N LYS A 358 -31.87 14.77 21.61
CA LYS A 358 -32.59 15.92 21.01
C LYS A 358 -32.71 15.79 19.50
N LYS A 359 -33.88 16.10 18.96
CA LYS A 359 -34.11 16.18 17.52
C LYS A 359 -33.48 17.45 16.92
N SER A 360 -32.80 17.30 15.78
CA SER A 360 -32.28 18.43 15.01
C SER A 360 -33.20 18.72 13.81
N LYS A 361 -33.79 19.91 13.81
CA LYS A 361 -34.59 20.42 12.69
C LYS A 361 -33.71 20.59 11.43
N PHE A 362 -32.47 21.06 11.62
CA PHE A 362 -31.53 21.24 10.53
C PHE A 362 -31.22 19.92 9.81
N ILE A 363 -30.95 18.82 10.55
CA ILE A 363 -30.71 17.51 9.95
C ILE A 363 -31.91 17.05 9.13
N GLN A 364 -33.12 17.20 9.68
CA GLN A 364 -34.35 16.84 8.99
C GLN A 364 -34.52 17.63 7.70
N GLU A 365 -34.36 18.95 7.75
CA GLU A 365 -34.47 19.83 6.59
C GLU A 365 -33.39 19.50 5.53
N PHE A 366 -32.15 19.28 5.93
CA PHE A 366 -31.05 18.93 5.03
C PHE A 366 -31.36 17.63 4.26
N ILE A 367 -31.72 16.57 5.00
CA ILE A 367 -31.99 15.26 4.40
C ILE A 367 -33.21 15.34 3.46
N MET A 368 -34.31 15.93 3.92
CA MET A 368 -35.51 16.02 3.09
C MET A 368 -35.27 16.84 1.84
N SER A 369 -34.54 17.94 1.93
CA SER A 369 -34.17 18.75 0.77
C SER A 369 -33.27 17.97 -0.22
N SER A 370 -32.38 17.11 0.27
CA SER A 370 -31.55 16.25 -0.60
C SER A 370 -32.43 15.24 -1.34
N LEU A 371 -33.32 14.54 -0.62
CA LEU A 371 -34.22 13.55 -1.22
C LEU A 371 -35.19 14.15 -2.22
N GLU A 372 -35.73 15.33 -1.95
CA GLU A 372 -36.61 16.10 -2.87
C GLU A 372 -35.88 16.44 -4.19
N LYS A 373 -34.55 16.66 -4.13
CA LYS A 373 -33.69 16.85 -5.30
C LYS A 373 -33.27 15.54 -5.95
N ASN A 374 -33.84 14.41 -5.55
CA ASN A 374 -33.46 13.05 -5.98
C ASN A 374 -31.99 12.72 -5.73
N ARG A 375 -31.42 13.23 -4.62
CA ARG A 375 -30.06 12.96 -4.18
C ARG A 375 -30.06 12.04 -2.97
N ARG A 376 -29.18 11.05 -2.95
CA ARG A 376 -28.96 10.16 -1.80
C ARG A 376 -28.11 10.87 -0.75
N VAL A 377 -28.21 10.44 0.50
CA VAL A 377 -27.42 11.01 1.57
C VAL A 377 -26.47 9.95 2.17
N LEU A 378 -25.18 10.23 2.15
CA LEU A 378 -24.18 9.44 2.85
C LEU A 378 -23.83 10.14 4.16
N ILE A 379 -24.05 9.45 5.28
CA ILE A 379 -23.82 10.00 6.60
C ILE A 379 -22.58 9.33 7.20
N PHE A 380 -21.55 10.11 7.44
CA PHE A 380 -20.35 9.65 8.12
C PHE A 380 -20.46 9.86 9.61
N ILE A 381 -20.17 8.80 10.38
CA ILE A 381 -20.14 8.81 11.84
C ILE A 381 -18.75 8.40 12.35
N PRO A 382 -18.34 8.83 13.56
CA PRO A 382 -16.96 8.62 14.02
C PRO A 382 -16.65 7.19 14.42
N GLU A 383 -17.62 6.41 14.92
CA GLU A 383 -17.41 5.11 15.55
C GLU A 383 -18.44 4.06 15.12
N ILE A 384 -17.98 2.81 15.00
CA ILE A 384 -18.82 1.66 14.61
C ILE A 384 -19.98 1.47 15.61
N GLY A 385 -19.71 1.63 16.91
CA GLY A 385 -20.73 1.50 17.96
C GLY A 385 -21.90 2.47 17.86
N MET A 386 -21.76 3.54 17.08
CA MET A 386 -22.83 4.53 16.85
C MET A 386 -23.75 4.17 15.68
N CYS A 387 -23.46 3.12 14.87
CA CYS A 387 -24.21 2.83 13.65
C CYS A 387 -25.71 2.62 13.92
N GLU A 388 -26.05 1.70 14.82
CA GLU A 388 -27.45 1.38 15.13
C GLU A 388 -28.18 2.54 15.78
N SER A 389 -27.57 3.19 16.77
CA SER A 389 -28.15 4.35 17.47
C SER A 389 -28.43 5.50 16.51
N THR A 390 -27.51 5.73 15.56
CA THR A 390 -27.68 6.75 14.51
C THR A 390 -28.87 6.41 13.60
N VAL A 391 -28.99 5.17 13.12
CA VAL A 391 -30.11 4.75 12.28
C VAL A 391 -31.44 4.89 13.03
N LEU A 392 -31.48 4.45 14.29
CA LEU A 392 -32.68 4.60 15.14
C LEU A 392 -33.05 6.06 15.36
N TYR A 393 -32.07 6.94 15.56
CA TYR A 393 -32.31 8.36 15.69
C TYR A 393 -32.89 8.96 14.40
N PHE A 394 -32.33 8.64 13.23
CA PHE A 394 -32.83 9.14 11.96
C PHE A 394 -34.24 8.60 11.65
N LYS A 395 -34.54 7.36 11.95
CA LYS A 395 -35.90 6.79 11.83
C LYS A 395 -36.93 7.51 12.70
N LYS A 396 -36.53 8.08 13.85
CA LYS A 396 -37.43 8.86 14.74
C LYS A 396 -37.70 10.28 14.23
N ILE A 397 -36.82 10.86 13.39
CA ILE A 397 -36.95 12.23 12.93
C ILE A 397 -37.36 12.34 11.46
N LEU A 398 -37.29 11.27 10.69
CA LEU A 398 -37.60 11.21 9.26
C LEU A 398 -38.92 10.43 9.03
N PRO A 399 -39.59 10.67 7.91
CA PRO A 399 -40.78 9.88 7.52
C PRO A 399 -40.45 8.41 7.33
N GLU A 400 -41.39 7.50 7.68
CA GLU A 400 -41.21 6.03 7.58
C GLU A 400 -40.85 5.54 6.19
N LYS A 401 -41.24 6.25 5.14
CA LYS A 401 -40.93 5.91 3.74
C LYS A 401 -39.44 6.05 3.38
N VAL A 402 -38.65 6.72 4.20
CA VAL A 402 -37.19 6.92 3.95
C VAL A 402 -36.42 5.67 4.34
N LEU A 403 -35.77 5.05 3.38
CA LEU A 403 -35.02 3.80 3.58
C LEU A 403 -33.61 4.11 4.06
N ILE A 404 -33.28 3.64 5.25
CA ILE A 404 -32.01 3.89 5.93
C ILE A 404 -31.34 2.58 6.30
N ASP A 405 -30.06 2.44 5.97
CA ASP A 405 -29.24 1.32 6.39
C ASP A 405 -27.84 1.81 6.84
N PHE A 406 -27.02 0.92 7.38
CA PHE A 406 -25.65 1.24 7.80
C PHE A 406 -24.65 0.18 7.34
N VAL A 407 -23.38 0.61 7.22
CA VAL A 407 -22.26 -0.26 6.82
C VAL A 407 -20.98 0.13 7.53
N TYR A 408 -20.20 -0.88 7.94
CA TYR A 408 -18.90 -0.71 8.59
C TYR A 408 -17.89 -1.77 8.11
N SER A 409 -16.64 -1.71 8.60
CA SER A 409 -15.52 -2.55 8.10
C SER A 409 -15.78 -4.05 8.19
N GLU A 410 -16.37 -4.50 9.30
CA GLU A 410 -16.57 -5.92 9.64
C GLU A 410 -17.97 -6.41 9.26
N ASP A 411 -18.78 -5.58 8.59
CA ASP A 411 -20.12 -5.95 8.16
C ASP A 411 -20.06 -7.03 7.08
N LYS A 412 -20.59 -8.21 7.36
CA LYS A 412 -20.63 -9.35 6.43
C LYS A 412 -21.45 -9.07 5.17
N GLN A 413 -22.44 -8.18 5.28
CA GLN A 413 -23.32 -7.77 4.17
C GLN A 413 -22.83 -6.48 3.50
N ARG A 414 -21.60 -6.04 3.78
CA ARG A 414 -21.05 -4.78 3.29
C ARG A 414 -21.23 -4.58 1.78
N SER A 415 -20.84 -5.54 0.99
CA SER A 415 -20.90 -5.46 -0.47
C SER A 415 -22.33 -5.35 -0.98
N GLU A 416 -23.25 -6.12 -0.39
CA GLU A 416 -24.68 -6.09 -0.72
C GLU A 416 -25.31 -4.74 -0.40
N LYS A 417 -25.09 -4.22 0.81
CA LYS A 417 -25.64 -2.92 1.24
C LYS A 417 -25.11 -1.75 0.40
N ILE A 418 -23.81 -1.79 0.06
CA ILE A 418 -23.22 -0.80 -0.86
C ILE A 418 -23.86 -0.89 -2.24
N GLN A 419 -24.11 -2.09 -2.75
CA GLN A 419 -24.77 -2.28 -4.03
C GLN A 419 -26.23 -1.80 -4.01
N ARG A 420 -26.99 -2.10 -2.95
CA ARG A 420 -28.33 -1.59 -2.76
C ARG A 420 -28.39 -0.06 -2.70
N PHE A 421 -27.42 0.57 -2.02
CA PHE A 421 -27.29 2.03 -2.03
C PHE A 421 -26.89 2.55 -3.42
N TYR A 422 -26.05 1.85 -4.15
CA TYR A 422 -25.72 2.17 -5.54
C TYR A 422 -26.94 2.08 -6.47
N ASN A 423 -27.77 1.07 -6.30
CA ASN A 423 -29.01 0.86 -7.07
C ASN A 423 -30.16 1.78 -6.65
N ARG A 424 -29.96 2.67 -5.66
CA ARG A 424 -31.00 3.57 -5.11
C ARG A 424 -32.15 2.84 -4.39
N GLU A 425 -31.88 1.65 -3.86
CA GLU A 425 -32.79 0.91 -2.99
C GLU A 425 -32.72 1.38 -1.52
N ILE A 426 -31.74 2.21 -1.20
CA ILE A 426 -31.51 2.85 0.10
C ILE A 426 -31.31 4.34 -0.16
N ASP A 427 -32.04 5.19 0.57
CA ASP A 427 -31.96 6.65 0.45
C ASP A 427 -30.81 7.21 1.26
N ILE A 428 -30.57 6.65 2.43
CA ILE A 428 -29.55 7.09 3.38
C ILE A 428 -28.68 5.90 3.80
N LEU A 429 -27.38 6.03 3.62
CA LEU A 429 -26.42 5.07 4.13
C LEU A 429 -25.55 5.69 5.22
N VAL A 430 -25.62 5.13 6.43
CA VAL A 430 -24.76 5.53 7.55
C VAL A 430 -23.49 4.71 7.51
N THR A 431 -22.34 5.35 7.66
CA THR A 431 -21.04 4.67 7.57
C THR A 431 -19.97 5.34 8.42
N THR A 432 -18.89 4.62 8.68
CA THR A 432 -17.67 5.20 9.23
C THR A 432 -16.73 5.65 8.09
N THR A 433 -15.50 6.03 8.39
CA THR A 433 -14.48 6.42 7.40
C THR A 433 -14.18 5.33 6.35
N ILE A 434 -14.77 4.13 6.46
CA ILE A 434 -14.54 3.03 5.50
C ILE A 434 -14.96 3.40 4.06
N LEU A 435 -15.98 4.23 3.89
CA LEU A 435 -16.42 4.70 2.57
C LEU A 435 -15.83 6.06 2.17
N GLU A 436 -14.83 6.57 2.89
CA GLU A 436 -14.10 7.78 2.46
C GLU A 436 -13.28 7.54 1.17
N ARG A 437 -13.04 6.28 0.80
CA ARG A 437 -12.27 5.86 -0.39
C ARG A 437 -12.90 4.61 -1.04
N GLY A 438 -12.53 4.33 -2.29
CA GLY A 438 -12.83 3.06 -2.99
C GLY A 438 -14.17 2.99 -3.73
N VAL A 439 -15.15 3.85 -3.46
CA VAL A 439 -16.46 3.82 -4.13
C VAL A 439 -16.84 5.18 -4.70
N THR A 440 -17.66 5.21 -5.74
CA THR A 440 -18.18 6.45 -6.34
C THR A 440 -19.68 6.33 -6.51
N PHE A 441 -20.40 7.23 -5.86
CA PHE A 441 -21.85 7.35 -6.01
C PHE A 441 -22.17 8.64 -6.75
N ASP A 442 -23.18 8.62 -7.58
CA ASP A 442 -23.74 9.79 -8.24
C ASP A 442 -24.93 10.37 -7.46
N TYR A 443 -25.26 11.62 -7.69
CA TYR A 443 -26.34 12.36 -7.01
C TYR A 443 -26.29 12.18 -5.49
N LEU A 444 -25.13 12.51 -4.93
CA LEU A 444 -24.80 12.29 -3.53
C LEU A 444 -24.65 13.63 -2.79
N ASP A 445 -25.32 13.75 -1.63
CA ASP A 445 -25.02 14.73 -0.60
C ASP A 445 -24.40 14.04 0.62
N VAL A 446 -23.60 14.77 1.38
CA VAL A 446 -22.83 14.20 2.49
C VAL A 446 -23.07 14.98 3.78
N LEU A 447 -23.35 14.26 4.84
CA LEU A 447 -23.38 14.74 6.21
C LEU A 447 -22.28 14.05 7.03
N VAL A 448 -21.38 14.82 7.60
CA VAL A 448 -20.43 14.30 8.60
C VAL A 448 -20.99 14.63 9.97
N PHE A 449 -21.51 13.62 10.66
CA PHE A 449 -22.12 13.72 11.97
C PHE A 449 -21.04 13.63 13.05
N ASP A 450 -21.03 14.57 13.99
CA ASP A 450 -19.96 14.75 15.00
C ASP A 450 -18.58 14.99 14.38
N ALA A 451 -18.52 15.91 13.41
CA ALA A 451 -17.34 16.16 12.58
C ALA A 451 -16.10 16.67 13.35
N ASN A 452 -16.24 17.06 14.62
CA ASN A 452 -15.13 17.45 15.50
C ASN A 452 -14.49 16.27 16.24
N HIS A 453 -15.04 15.07 16.12
CA HIS A 453 -14.48 13.87 16.73
C HIS A 453 -13.06 13.60 16.20
N ILE A 454 -12.18 13.04 17.05
CA ILE A 454 -10.76 12.81 16.74
C ILE A 454 -10.54 11.91 15.51
N ASN A 455 -11.45 11.00 15.23
CA ASN A 455 -11.40 10.10 14.09
C ASN A 455 -11.58 10.82 12.75
N PHE A 456 -12.15 12.03 12.75
CA PHE A 456 -12.26 12.87 11.56
C PHE A 456 -11.05 13.79 11.43
N THR A 457 -9.96 13.24 10.91
CA THR A 457 -8.76 14.02 10.58
C THR A 457 -9.03 14.99 9.42
N LYS A 458 -8.14 15.98 9.21
CA LYS A 458 -8.18 16.85 8.04
C LYS A 458 -8.25 16.06 6.74
N ALA A 459 -7.43 15.01 6.62
CA ALA A 459 -7.36 14.15 5.44
C ALA A 459 -8.69 13.41 5.20
N ALA A 460 -9.26 12.79 6.24
CA ALA A 460 -10.56 12.12 6.15
C ALA A 460 -11.66 13.08 5.69
N LEU A 461 -11.75 14.28 6.29
CA LEU A 461 -12.76 15.28 5.93
C LEU A 461 -12.63 15.74 4.47
N ILE A 462 -11.41 15.92 3.94
CA ILE A 462 -11.19 16.27 2.53
C ILE A 462 -11.57 15.10 1.62
N GLN A 463 -11.21 13.86 1.95
CA GLN A 463 -11.54 12.67 1.16
C GLN A 463 -13.06 12.43 1.13
N ILE A 464 -13.72 12.58 2.27
CA ILE A 464 -15.20 12.53 2.40
C ILE A 464 -15.84 13.61 1.51
N SER A 465 -15.35 14.84 1.59
CA SER A 465 -15.82 15.95 0.75
C SER A 465 -15.63 15.66 -0.74
N GLY A 466 -14.55 14.99 -1.07
CA GLY A 466 -14.25 14.54 -2.42
C GLY A 466 -15.22 13.50 -2.99
N ARG A 467 -16.16 12.94 -2.21
CA ARG A 467 -17.20 12.01 -2.70
C ARG A 467 -18.28 12.69 -3.50
N VAL A 468 -18.59 13.93 -3.20
CA VAL A 468 -19.68 14.70 -3.82
C VAL A 468 -19.25 15.25 -5.17
N GLY A 469 -20.13 15.22 -6.16
CA GLY A 469 -19.94 15.83 -7.47
C GLY A 469 -18.82 15.19 -8.30
N ARG A 470 -18.68 13.86 -8.32
CA ARG A 470 -17.58 13.15 -8.99
C ARG A 470 -17.75 12.92 -10.49
N LYS A 471 -18.96 13.09 -10.99
CA LYS A 471 -19.28 12.85 -12.41
C LYS A 471 -19.49 14.17 -13.13
N ASP A 472 -19.25 14.20 -14.43
CA ASP A 472 -19.46 15.39 -15.26
C ASP A 472 -20.93 15.80 -15.25
N TYR A 473 -21.84 14.83 -15.34
CA TYR A 473 -23.29 15.02 -15.30
C TYR A 473 -23.86 15.24 -13.86
N ASP A 474 -23.08 14.95 -12.82
CA ASP A 474 -23.38 15.22 -11.41
C ASP A 474 -22.14 15.85 -10.76
N ASN A 475 -21.96 17.14 -10.98
CA ASN A 475 -20.75 17.86 -10.60
C ASN A 475 -20.92 18.72 -9.34
N SER A 476 -22.07 18.64 -8.67
CA SER A 476 -22.45 19.44 -7.50
C SER A 476 -23.02 18.57 -6.39
N GLY A 477 -23.35 19.19 -5.27
CA GLY A 477 -23.99 18.58 -4.10
C GLY A 477 -23.56 19.28 -2.82
N ASP A 478 -24.33 19.06 -1.76
CA ASP A 478 -24.11 19.69 -0.48
C ASP A 478 -23.27 18.79 0.46
N ILE A 479 -22.34 19.42 1.19
CA ILE A 479 -21.53 18.78 2.21
C ILE A 479 -21.68 19.57 3.50
N VAL A 480 -22.02 18.88 4.58
CA VAL A 480 -22.16 19.48 5.90
C VAL A 480 -21.27 18.78 6.91
N PHE A 481 -20.43 19.56 7.58
CA PHE A 481 -19.74 19.16 8.79
C PHE A 481 -20.57 19.60 10.00
N LEU A 482 -21.28 18.67 10.61
CA LEU A 482 -22.13 18.90 11.75
C LEU A 482 -21.37 18.57 13.04
N ALA A 483 -21.32 19.53 13.99
CA ALA A 483 -20.51 19.40 15.20
C ALA A 483 -21.08 20.22 16.36
N ASP A 484 -20.69 19.94 17.59
CA ASP A 484 -20.96 20.77 18.76
C ASP A 484 -20.00 21.96 18.87
N LYS A 485 -18.80 21.80 18.31
CA LYS A 485 -17.76 22.84 18.26
C LYS A 485 -16.91 22.70 17.00
N ILE A 486 -16.25 23.79 16.62
CA ILE A 486 -15.40 23.79 15.42
C ILE A 486 -14.01 23.29 15.76
N SER A 487 -13.61 22.14 15.20
CA SER A 487 -12.26 21.57 15.37
C SER A 487 -11.23 22.23 14.42
N LYS A 488 -9.94 22.07 14.78
CA LYS A 488 -8.83 22.47 13.89
C LYS A 488 -8.87 21.70 12.56
N ALA A 489 -9.23 20.41 12.60
CA ALA A 489 -9.32 19.56 11.42
C ALA A 489 -10.38 20.06 10.43
N MET A 490 -11.56 20.42 10.91
CA MET A 490 -12.63 20.99 10.07
C MET A 490 -12.20 22.29 9.38
N LYS A 491 -11.64 23.25 10.14
CA LYS A 491 -11.13 24.51 9.56
C LYS A 491 -10.02 24.26 8.52
N ALA A 492 -9.09 23.36 8.83
CA ALA A 492 -7.99 23.04 7.92
C ALA A 492 -8.48 22.35 6.64
N ALA A 493 -9.48 21.46 6.73
CA ALA A 493 -10.08 20.82 5.57
C ALA A 493 -10.77 21.81 4.64
N VAL A 494 -11.61 22.68 5.17
CA VAL A 494 -12.28 23.74 4.39
C VAL A 494 -11.24 24.64 3.72
N LYS A 495 -10.26 25.14 4.49
CA LYS A 495 -9.19 26.01 3.98
C LYS A 495 -8.38 25.37 2.84
N GLU A 496 -8.08 24.08 2.94
CA GLU A 496 -7.31 23.38 1.89
C GLU A 496 -8.15 23.19 0.61
N ILE A 497 -9.44 22.88 0.73
CA ILE A 497 -10.35 22.81 -0.42
C ILE A 497 -10.48 24.18 -1.09
N GLU A 498 -10.67 25.25 -0.32
CA GLU A 498 -10.72 26.62 -0.84
C GLU A 498 -9.41 27.03 -1.51
N TYR A 499 -8.26 26.66 -0.92
CA TYR A 499 -6.94 26.91 -1.51
C TYR A 499 -6.82 26.26 -2.90
N MET A 500 -7.19 24.99 -3.03
CA MET A 500 -7.15 24.29 -4.32
C MET A 500 -8.13 24.92 -5.32
N ASN A 501 -9.35 25.23 -4.90
CA ASN A 501 -10.32 25.91 -5.75
C ASN A 501 -9.82 27.28 -6.24
N ASN A 502 -9.19 28.07 -5.37
CA ASN A 502 -8.62 29.37 -5.73
C ASN A 502 -7.44 29.23 -6.70
N LEU A 503 -6.59 28.22 -6.50
CA LEU A 503 -5.52 27.91 -7.44
C LEU A 503 -6.06 27.50 -8.82
N ALA A 504 -7.14 26.71 -8.87
CA ALA A 504 -7.79 26.33 -10.12
C ALA A 504 -8.38 27.56 -10.86
N LYS A 505 -9.02 28.47 -10.12
CA LYS A 505 -9.53 29.73 -10.68
C LYS A 505 -8.40 30.62 -11.20
N TYR A 506 -7.35 30.81 -10.41
CA TYR A 506 -6.17 31.59 -10.82
C TYR A 506 -5.53 31.07 -12.11
N ARG A 507 -5.43 29.75 -12.26
CA ARG A 507 -4.94 29.09 -13.48
C ARG A 507 -5.97 29.02 -14.61
N LYS A 508 -7.17 29.54 -14.44
CA LYS A 508 -8.30 29.52 -15.40
C LYS A 508 -8.70 28.12 -15.87
N LEU A 509 -8.63 27.13 -14.97
CA LEU A 509 -8.86 25.71 -15.31
C LEU A 509 -10.34 25.31 -15.23
N ASN A 510 -11.17 26.06 -14.53
CA ASN A 510 -12.56 25.73 -14.26
C ASN A 510 -13.49 26.05 -15.44
N ARG A 511 -14.50 25.18 -15.68
CA ARG A 511 -15.55 25.37 -16.69
C ARG A 511 -16.72 26.25 -16.22
N GLY A 512 -16.73 26.72 -15.03
CA GLY A 512 -17.83 27.56 -14.51
C GLY A 512 -17.67 29.02 -14.93
N ARG A 513 -18.76 29.66 -15.33
CA ARG A 513 -18.84 31.10 -15.44
C ARG A 513 -18.50 31.73 -14.07
N ILE A 514 -17.65 32.74 -14.11
CA ILE A 514 -17.38 33.65 -12.98
C ILE A 514 -18.70 34.26 -12.50
#